data_d35e7d3c575b4cc65ecdbfacc6d25dfc
#
_entry.id   d35e7d3c575b4cc65ecdbfacc6d25dfc
#
_cell.length_a   1.000
_cell.length_b   1.000
_cell.length_c   1.000
_cell.angle_alpha   90.00
_cell.angle_beta   90.00
_cell.angle_gamma   90.00
#
_symmetry.space_group_name_H-M   'P 1'
#
loop_
_entity.id
_entity.type
_entity.pdbx_description
1 polymer ?
#
loop_
_entity_poly.entity_id
_entity_poly.type
_entity_poly.pdbx_seq_one_letter_code
_entity_poly.pdbx_strand_id
1 'polypeptide(L)'
;MDPVTEIGAVSHNDEMTVLCHEFKAGLDAYLAGRWTRAKSSGPAGLTRTLVDVIAFNEEHSVERLDVFPQDVLIRAAATDGIDDPTYLAARAANHRITREDGIDAVCLGLRLDALVAPTMSPAWPIDHVTGDNHAGSAWGQAAVAGYPSISLPIGEVQGLPVGLAIWGRAWTEATLIRIASAVEDQLNYRPMPSYRESVGLFT
;
A
#
# COMPACT_ATOMS: atom_id res chain seq x y z
N MET A 1 12.55 -16.79 18.21
CA MET A 1 11.19 -16.73 17.64
C MET A 1 11.08 -15.40 16.93
N ASP A 2 10.64 -15.40 15.68
CA ASP A 2 10.51 -14.16 14.90
C ASP A 2 9.10 -13.58 15.16
N PRO A 3 8.99 -12.44 15.86
CA PRO A 3 7.68 -11.90 16.25
C PRO A 3 6.83 -11.49 15.06
N VAL A 4 7.42 -11.22 13.89
CA VAL A 4 6.66 -10.84 12.68
C VAL A 4 5.86 -12.01 12.13
N THR A 5 6.34 -13.25 12.29
CA THR A 5 5.64 -14.46 11.84
C THR A 5 4.47 -14.85 12.73
N GLU A 6 4.36 -14.27 13.92
CA GLU A 6 3.25 -14.52 14.86
C GLU A 6 2.01 -13.66 14.57
N ILE A 7 2.17 -12.60 13.78
CA ILE A 7 1.03 -11.80 13.35
C ILE A 7 0.29 -12.55 12.24
N GLY A 8 -1.00 -12.79 12.47
CA GLY A 8 -1.84 -13.50 11.51
C GLY A 8 -1.87 -12.83 10.13
N ALA A 9 -2.01 -13.65 9.10
CA ALA A 9 -2.15 -13.13 7.73
C ALA A 9 -3.56 -12.57 7.51
N VAL A 10 -3.63 -11.38 6.93
CA VAL A 10 -4.90 -10.78 6.49
C VAL A 10 -5.48 -11.62 5.35
N SER A 11 -6.78 -11.88 5.37
CA SER A 11 -7.46 -12.51 4.24
C SER A 11 -7.42 -11.59 3.02
N HIS A 12 -6.88 -12.08 1.91
CA HIS A 12 -6.85 -11.31 0.65
C HIS A 12 -8.25 -10.86 0.22
N ASN A 13 -9.27 -11.68 0.44
CA ASN A 13 -10.66 -11.32 0.10
C ASN A 13 -11.19 -10.19 0.97
N ASP A 14 -10.93 -10.21 2.28
CA ASP A 14 -11.37 -9.15 3.20
C ASP A 14 -10.63 -7.85 2.92
N GLU A 15 -9.31 -7.91 2.66
CA GLU A 15 -8.52 -6.74 2.28
C GLU A 15 -9.05 -6.12 0.99
N MET A 16 -9.26 -6.92 -0.07
CA MET A 16 -9.81 -6.43 -1.33
C MET A 16 -11.23 -5.89 -1.21
N THR A 17 -12.05 -6.45 -0.33
CA THR A 17 -13.38 -5.94 -0.03
C THR A 17 -13.28 -4.52 0.54
N VAL A 18 -12.44 -4.33 1.55
CA VAL A 18 -12.21 -3.01 2.15
C VAL A 18 -11.66 -2.02 1.13
N LEU A 19 -10.61 -2.40 0.40
CA LEU A 19 -9.98 -1.55 -0.61
C LEU A 19 -10.97 -1.07 -1.69
N CYS A 20 -11.79 -1.96 -2.24
CA CYS A 20 -12.75 -1.61 -3.28
C CYS A 20 -13.81 -0.63 -2.79
N HIS A 21 -14.37 -0.82 -1.59
CA HIS A 21 -15.39 0.08 -1.02
C HIS A 21 -14.80 1.46 -0.70
N GLU A 22 -13.65 1.49 -0.04
CA GLU A 22 -13.01 2.74 0.35
C GLU A 22 -12.45 3.50 -0.85
N PHE A 23 -11.91 2.79 -1.85
CA PHE A 23 -11.42 3.40 -3.08
C PHE A 23 -12.53 4.13 -3.83
N LYS A 24 -13.70 3.48 -4.05
CA LYS A 24 -14.85 4.13 -4.70
C LYS A 24 -15.27 5.38 -3.94
N ALA A 25 -15.52 5.25 -2.63
CA ALA A 25 -15.99 6.37 -1.82
C ALA A 25 -14.96 7.53 -1.79
N GLY A 26 -13.68 7.22 -1.61
CA GLY A 26 -12.61 8.20 -1.56
C GLY A 26 -12.38 8.90 -2.90
N LEU A 27 -12.37 8.15 -4.01
CA LEU A 27 -12.19 8.72 -5.34
C LEU A 27 -13.36 9.62 -5.74
N ASP A 28 -14.59 9.16 -5.53
CA ASP A 28 -15.79 9.94 -5.84
C ASP A 28 -15.81 11.26 -5.03
N ALA A 29 -15.50 11.21 -3.75
CA ALA A 29 -15.40 12.41 -2.90
C ALA A 29 -14.25 13.35 -3.36
N TYR A 30 -13.11 12.81 -3.73
CA TYR A 30 -11.96 13.58 -4.24
C TYR A 30 -12.32 14.30 -5.54
N LEU A 31 -12.90 13.59 -6.50
CA LEU A 31 -13.28 14.14 -7.79
C LEU A 31 -14.38 15.20 -7.64
N ALA A 32 -15.41 14.95 -6.84
CA ALA A 32 -16.44 15.94 -6.53
C ALA A 32 -15.85 17.20 -5.89
N GLY A 33 -14.90 17.06 -4.96
CA GLY A 33 -14.26 18.19 -4.28
C GLY A 33 -13.38 19.06 -5.17
N ARG A 34 -12.77 18.50 -6.22
CA ARG A 34 -11.96 19.27 -7.18
C ARG A 34 -12.78 20.31 -7.94
N TRP A 35 -14.00 19.99 -8.29
CA TRP A 35 -14.88 20.86 -9.12
C TRP A 35 -15.54 21.96 -8.32
N THR A 36 -15.77 21.78 -7.03
CA THR A 36 -16.27 22.84 -6.16
C THR A 36 -15.24 23.94 -5.92
N ARG A 37 -13.95 23.65 -6.02
CA ARG A 37 -12.85 24.63 -5.90
C ARG A 37 -12.53 25.35 -7.22
N ALA A 38 -12.70 24.68 -8.34
CA ALA A 38 -12.57 25.30 -9.66
C ALA A 38 -13.85 26.08 -9.95
N LYS A 39 -13.87 27.37 -9.64
CA LYS A 39 -14.95 28.31 -10.02
C LYS A 39 -15.08 28.51 -11.53
N SER A 40 -14.73 27.57 -12.34
CA SER A 40 -14.84 27.64 -13.79
C SER A 40 -15.68 26.49 -14.31
N SER A 41 -16.61 26.83 -15.16
CA SER A 41 -17.23 25.95 -16.12
C SER A 41 -16.14 25.15 -16.86
N GLY A 42 -15.71 24.03 -16.30
CA GLY A 42 -14.86 23.09 -17.01
C GLY A 42 -15.60 22.57 -18.25
N PRO A 43 -14.87 22.09 -19.28
CA PRO A 43 -15.50 21.55 -20.48
C PRO A 43 -16.47 20.43 -20.09
N ALA A 44 -17.57 20.32 -20.82
CA ALA A 44 -18.52 19.21 -20.72
C ALA A 44 -17.74 17.90 -20.97
N GLY A 45 -17.91 16.90 -20.12
CA GLY A 45 -17.23 15.59 -20.25
C GLY A 45 -16.18 15.26 -19.20
N LEU A 46 -16.16 15.98 -18.06
CA LEU A 46 -15.17 15.71 -17.02
C LEU A 46 -15.56 14.55 -16.10
N THR A 47 -14.60 13.67 -15.85
CA THR A 47 -14.72 12.59 -14.88
C THR A 47 -14.98 13.12 -13.47
N ARG A 48 -16.11 12.73 -12.88
CA ARG A 48 -16.55 13.17 -11.54
C ARG A 48 -16.67 12.02 -10.56
N THR A 49 -16.72 10.81 -11.09
CA THR A 49 -16.89 9.58 -10.35
C THR A 49 -15.97 8.49 -10.88
N LEU A 50 -15.82 7.40 -10.13
CA LEU A 50 -15.11 6.22 -10.60
C LEU A 50 -15.73 5.64 -11.89
N VAL A 51 -17.05 5.70 -12.01
CA VAL A 51 -17.74 5.23 -13.24
C VAL A 51 -17.35 6.08 -14.45
N ASP A 52 -17.22 7.40 -14.29
CA ASP A 52 -16.75 8.27 -15.37
C ASP A 52 -15.31 7.97 -15.78
N VAL A 53 -14.45 7.61 -14.79
CA VAL A 53 -13.05 7.19 -15.07
C VAL A 53 -13.03 5.90 -15.88
N ILE A 54 -13.86 4.92 -15.52
CA ILE A 54 -13.98 3.65 -16.26
C ILE A 54 -14.42 3.91 -17.69
N ALA A 55 -15.49 4.70 -17.89
CA ALA A 55 -16.00 5.04 -19.21
C ALA A 55 -14.95 5.77 -20.07
N PHE A 56 -14.21 6.71 -19.47
CA PHE A 56 -13.12 7.40 -20.15
C PHE A 56 -12.01 6.44 -20.60
N ASN A 57 -11.62 5.49 -19.75
CA ASN A 57 -10.62 4.49 -20.11
C ASN A 57 -11.09 3.56 -21.23
N GLU A 58 -12.38 3.19 -21.26
CA GLU A 58 -12.98 2.38 -22.32
C GLU A 58 -12.98 3.12 -23.66
N GLU A 59 -13.33 4.40 -23.65
CA GLU A 59 -13.30 5.26 -24.85
C GLU A 59 -11.89 5.38 -25.41
N HIS A 60 -10.85 5.33 -24.55
CA HIS A 60 -9.44 5.41 -24.88
C HIS A 60 -8.71 4.08 -24.72
N SER A 61 -9.38 2.96 -24.95
CA SER A 61 -8.90 1.61 -24.60
C SER A 61 -7.57 1.25 -25.24
N VAL A 62 -7.35 1.61 -26.50
CA VAL A 62 -6.08 1.34 -27.22
C VAL A 62 -4.86 1.96 -26.53
N GLU A 63 -5.05 3.12 -25.90
CA GLU A 63 -3.97 3.85 -25.22
C GLU A 63 -3.83 3.47 -23.74
N ARG A 64 -4.90 2.95 -23.12
CA ARG A 64 -5.05 2.83 -21.67
C ARG A 64 -5.15 1.38 -21.17
N LEU A 65 -5.84 0.52 -21.91
CA LEU A 65 -6.18 -0.84 -21.46
C LEU A 65 -5.41 -1.93 -22.20
N ASP A 66 -4.54 -1.57 -23.15
CA ASP A 66 -3.77 -2.54 -23.95
C ASP A 66 -2.80 -3.36 -23.07
N VAL A 67 -2.28 -2.77 -22.01
CA VAL A 67 -1.30 -3.40 -21.11
C VAL A 67 -1.91 -3.75 -19.75
N PHE A 68 -2.71 -2.84 -19.18
CA PHE A 68 -3.30 -3.01 -17.85
C PHE A 68 -4.82 -2.94 -17.92
N PRO A 69 -5.54 -4.05 -17.67
CA PRO A 69 -6.99 -4.05 -17.59
C PRO A 69 -7.49 -3.26 -16.38
N GLN A 70 -8.76 -2.89 -16.39
CA GLN A 70 -9.40 -2.13 -15.31
C GLN A 70 -10.39 -2.94 -14.44
N ASP A 71 -10.20 -4.25 -14.36
CA ASP A 71 -11.07 -5.15 -13.63
C ASP A 71 -11.25 -4.78 -12.15
N VAL A 72 -10.18 -4.32 -11.49
CA VAL A 72 -10.25 -3.83 -10.10
C VAL A 72 -11.10 -2.56 -9.98
N LEU A 73 -11.03 -1.63 -10.94
CA LEU A 73 -11.87 -0.43 -10.97
C LEU A 73 -13.35 -0.80 -11.13
N ILE A 74 -13.64 -1.74 -12.05
CA ILE A 74 -15.00 -2.25 -12.28
C ILE A 74 -15.53 -2.92 -11.01
N ARG A 75 -14.72 -3.75 -10.35
CA ARG A 75 -15.07 -4.39 -9.07
C ARG A 75 -15.36 -3.35 -7.99
N ALA A 76 -14.55 -2.31 -7.88
CA ALA A 76 -14.77 -1.24 -6.92
C ALA A 76 -16.06 -0.45 -7.24
N ALA A 77 -16.33 -0.14 -8.51
CA ALA A 77 -17.53 0.57 -8.93
C ALA A 77 -18.82 -0.20 -8.60
N ALA A 78 -18.76 -1.52 -8.56
CA ALA A 78 -19.89 -2.40 -8.24
C ALA A 78 -20.22 -2.50 -6.74
N THR A 79 -19.44 -1.85 -5.85
CA THR A 79 -19.68 -1.90 -4.40
C THR A 79 -20.81 -0.97 -3.96
N ASP A 80 -21.52 -1.33 -2.88
CA ASP A 80 -22.68 -0.58 -2.36
C ASP A 80 -22.30 0.59 -1.42
N GLY A 81 -21.01 0.80 -1.14
CA GLY A 81 -20.51 1.90 -0.32
C GLY A 81 -20.03 1.47 1.07
N ILE A 82 -19.64 2.44 1.90
CA ILE A 82 -18.96 2.20 3.19
C ILE A 82 -19.89 1.81 4.34
N ASP A 83 -21.20 1.79 4.12
CA ASP A 83 -22.18 1.31 5.09
C ASP A 83 -22.61 -0.16 4.82
N ASP A 84 -22.05 -0.78 3.79
CA ASP A 84 -22.33 -2.18 3.43
C ASP A 84 -21.92 -3.13 4.55
N PRO A 85 -22.79 -4.07 4.99
CA PRO A 85 -22.47 -5.02 6.06
C PRO A 85 -21.25 -5.90 5.76
N THR A 86 -21.03 -6.26 4.49
CA THR A 86 -19.88 -7.07 4.07
C THR A 86 -18.57 -6.29 4.26
N TYR A 87 -18.57 -5.02 3.84
CA TYR A 87 -17.45 -4.11 4.09
C TYR A 87 -17.16 -3.97 5.59
N LEU A 88 -18.18 -3.69 6.41
CA LEU A 88 -18.02 -3.49 7.84
C LEU A 88 -17.46 -4.74 8.53
N ALA A 89 -17.94 -5.93 8.13
CA ALA A 89 -17.44 -7.21 8.65
C ALA A 89 -15.97 -7.46 8.24
N ALA A 90 -15.64 -7.27 6.97
CA ALA A 90 -14.28 -7.43 6.46
C ALA A 90 -13.30 -6.46 7.15
N ARG A 91 -13.69 -5.19 7.31
CA ARG A 91 -12.88 -4.18 8.01
C ARG A 91 -12.66 -4.55 9.48
N ALA A 92 -13.69 -5.01 10.16
CA ALA A 92 -13.57 -5.45 11.55
C ALA A 92 -12.64 -6.65 11.69
N ALA A 93 -12.73 -7.64 10.79
CA ALA A 93 -11.84 -8.80 10.76
C ALA A 93 -10.38 -8.38 10.51
N ASN A 94 -10.14 -7.51 9.52
CA ASN A 94 -8.82 -6.96 9.21
C ASN A 94 -8.21 -6.21 10.39
N HIS A 95 -8.97 -5.34 11.06
CA HIS A 95 -8.49 -4.62 12.23
C HIS A 95 -8.14 -5.58 13.37
N ARG A 96 -9.01 -6.53 13.66
CA ARG A 96 -8.78 -7.48 14.74
C ARG A 96 -7.47 -8.26 14.54
N ILE A 97 -7.27 -8.84 13.37
CA ILE A 97 -6.07 -9.66 13.10
C ILE A 97 -4.78 -8.85 13.04
N THR A 98 -4.84 -7.58 12.63
CA THR A 98 -3.64 -6.73 12.51
C THR A 98 -3.35 -5.90 13.76
N ARG A 99 -4.39 -5.50 14.53
CA ARG A 99 -4.28 -4.68 15.75
C ARG A 99 -4.24 -5.56 17.00
N GLU A 100 -5.42 -5.95 17.48
CA GLU A 100 -5.60 -6.61 18.77
C GLU A 100 -4.87 -7.95 18.85
N ASP A 101 -5.09 -8.82 17.86
CA ASP A 101 -4.49 -10.16 17.79
C ASP A 101 -3.11 -10.14 17.07
N GLY A 102 -2.70 -8.99 16.54
CA GLY A 102 -1.48 -8.79 15.76
C GLY A 102 -0.44 -7.90 16.45
N ILE A 103 -0.25 -6.69 15.92
CA ILE A 103 0.80 -5.76 16.35
C ILE A 103 0.74 -5.46 17.86
N ASP A 104 -0.46 -5.23 18.41
CA ASP A 104 -0.61 -4.91 19.81
C ASP A 104 -0.26 -6.12 20.71
N ALA A 105 -0.75 -7.31 20.37
CA ALA A 105 -0.46 -8.53 21.12
C ALA A 105 1.03 -8.83 21.16
N VAL A 106 1.71 -8.76 20.01
CA VAL A 106 3.16 -9.03 19.90
C VAL A 106 3.97 -7.99 20.64
N CYS A 107 3.71 -6.70 20.42
CA CYS A 107 4.45 -5.62 21.07
C CYS A 107 4.27 -5.63 22.60
N LEU A 108 3.06 -5.86 23.09
CA LEU A 108 2.79 -5.91 24.53
C LEU A 108 3.34 -7.18 25.17
N GLY A 109 3.13 -8.34 24.55
CA GLY A 109 3.55 -9.64 25.08
C GLY A 109 5.07 -9.75 25.20
N LEU A 110 5.81 -9.23 24.21
CA LEU A 110 7.26 -9.25 24.16
C LEU A 110 7.92 -7.95 24.67
N ARG A 111 7.14 -6.95 25.07
CA ARG A 111 7.58 -5.61 25.50
C ARG A 111 8.47 -4.92 24.47
N LEU A 112 8.00 -4.88 23.22
CA LEU A 112 8.70 -4.27 22.11
C LEU A 112 8.24 -2.83 21.88
N ASP A 113 9.18 -1.95 21.56
CA ASP A 113 8.90 -0.57 21.17
C ASP A 113 8.53 -0.47 19.67
N ALA A 114 9.04 -1.39 18.86
CA ALA A 114 8.78 -1.47 17.41
C ALA A 114 9.05 -2.88 16.88
N LEU A 115 8.52 -3.14 15.68
CA LEU A 115 8.81 -4.28 14.83
C LEU A 115 9.63 -3.82 13.63
N VAL A 116 10.51 -4.68 13.12
CA VAL A 116 11.36 -4.37 11.98
C VAL A 116 11.44 -5.56 11.01
N ALA A 117 11.44 -5.27 9.72
CA ALA A 117 11.70 -6.25 8.68
C ALA A 117 12.14 -5.53 7.39
N PRO A 118 12.69 -6.24 6.38
CA PRO A 118 12.85 -5.66 5.06
C PRO A 118 11.51 -5.09 4.54
N THR A 119 11.53 -3.86 4.02
CA THR A 119 10.29 -3.19 3.56
C THR A 119 9.60 -4.01 2.47
N MET A 120 10.40 -4.45 1.50
CA MET A 120 9.95 -5.22 0.32
C MET A 120 11.17 -5.93 -0.29
N SER A 121 10.92 -6.96 -1.10
CA SER A 121 11.93 -7.50 -2.01
C SER A 121 12.54 -6.42 -2.90
N PRO A 122 13.76 -6.61 -3.46
CA PRO A 122 14.29 -5.71 -4.48
C PRO A 122 13.31 -5.55 -5.64
N ALA A 123 13.36 -4.41 -6.32
CA ALA A 123 12.55 -4.18 -7.52
C ALA A 123 12.78 -5.28 -8.57
N TRP A 124 11.77 -5.57 -9.36
CA TRP A 124 11.79 -6.58 -10.43
C TRP A 124 11.37 -5.97 -11.76
N PRO A 125 11.77 -6.56 -12.89
CA PRO A 125 11.25 -6.15 -14.20
C PRO A 125 9.76 -6.44 -14.32
N ILE A 126 9.05 -5.60 -15.05
CA ILE A 126 7.67 -5.87 -15.45
C ILE A 126 7.68 -7.07 -16.40
N ASP A 127 6.90 -8.10 -16.09
CA ASP A 127 6.74 -9.30 -16.93
C ASP A 127 5.27 -9.52 -17.25
N HIS A 128 4.91 -9.25 -18.52
CA HIS A 128 3.53 -9.40 -18.99
C HIS A 128 3.12 -10.87 -19.29
N VAL A 129 4.05 -11.82 -19.18
CA VAL A 129 3.80 -13.23 -19.47
C VAL A 129 3.62 -14.03 -18.17
N THR A 130 4.53 -13.85 -17.21
CA THR A 130 4.54 -14.60 -15.94
C THR A 130 4.05 -13.80 -14.75
N GLY A 131 3.84 -12.51 -14.91
CA GLY A 131 3.42 -11.61 -13.86
C GLY A 131 4.56 -11.10 -12.98
N ASP A 132 4.22 -10.37 -11.94
CA ASP A 132 5.16 -9.75 -11.02
C ASP A 132 5.87 -10.77 -10.11
N ASN A 133 7.19 -10.63 -9.96
CA ASN A 133 7.99 -11.44 -9.05
C ASN A 133 8.04 -10.83 -7.64
N HIS A 134 6.89 -10.73 -6.99
CA HIS A 134 6.78 -10.19 -5.63
C HIS A 134 7.17 -11.24 -4.58
N ALA A 135 8.33 -11.09 -3.96
CA ALA A 135 8.85 -12.05 -2.97
C ALA A 135 8.45 -11.73 -1.51
N GLY A 136 7.52 -10.78 -1.30
CA GLY A 136 7.01 -10.42 0.01
C GLY A 136 7.32 -8.98 0.44
N SER A 137 6.59 -8.52 1.45
CA SER A 137 6.70 -7.18 2.02
C SER A 137 6.31 -7.18 3.50
N ALA A 138 6.81 -6.21 4.26
CA ALA A 138 6.47 -6.04 5.67
C ALA A 138 5.48 -4.89 5.95
N TRP A 139 5.14 -4.10 4.95
CA TRP A 139 4.30 -2.90 5.13
C TRP A 139 2.81 -3.21 5.27
N GLY A 140 2.34 -4.34 4.77
CA GLY A 140 0.91 -4.66 4.70
C GLY A 140 0.21 -4.68 6.06
N GLN A 141 0.84 -5.23 7.08
CA GLN A 141 0.26 -5.32 8.43
C GLN A 141 -0.02 -3.94 9.04
N ALA A 142 0.96 -3.04 8.98
CA ALA A 142 0.81 -1.67 9.47
C ALA A 142 -0.20 -0.88 8.64
N ALA A 143 -0.21 -1.05 7.31
CA ALA A 143 -1.16 -0.40 6.41
C ALA A 143 -2.61 -0.80 6.72
N VAL A 144 -2.89 -2.09 6.85
CA VAL A 144 -4.23 -2.60 7.19
C VAL A 144 -4.66 -2.20 8.60
N ALA A 145 -3.72 -2.20 9.56
CA ALA A 145 -3.98 -1.71 10.91
C ALA A 145 -4.24 -0.20 10.96
N GLY A 146 -3.78 0.58 9.98
CA GLY A 146 -3.73 2.04 10.08
C GLY A 146 -2.76 2.52 11.16
N TYR A 147 -1.69 1.75 11.41
CA TYR A 147 -0.66 2.05 12.40
C TYR A 147 0.57 2.68 11.75
N PRO A 148 1.37 3.44 12.52
CA PRO A 148 2.51 4.14 11.98
C PRO A 148 3.60 3.17 11.50
N SER A 149 4.20 3.51 10.36
CA SER A 149 5.32 2.80 9.75
C SER A 149 6.26 3.81 9.11
N ILE A 150 7.56 3.54 9.16
CA ILE A 150 8.61 4.31 8.50
C ILE A 150 9.55 3.36 7.78
N SER A 151 10.04 3.74 6.62
CA SER A 151 11.03 2.96 5.87
C SER A 151 12.30 3.77 5.64
N LEU A 152 13.46 3.14 5.80
CA LEU A 152 14.76 3.74 5.50
C LEU A 152 15.55 2.83 4.56
N PRO A 153 16.44 3.39 3.72
CA PRO A 153 17.35 2.61 2.91
C PRO A 153 18.42 1.95 3.80
N ILE A 154 18.68 0.65 3.59
CA ILE A 154 19.66 -0.11 4.38
C ILE A 154 20.77 -0.75 3.53
N GLY A 155 20.69 -0.67 2.23
CA GLY A 155 21.67 -1.27 1.34
C GLY A 155 21.11 -1.53 -0.05
N GLU A 156 21.82 -2.35 -0.79
CA GLU A 156 21.47 -2.75 -2.15
C GLU A 156 21.66 -4.25 -2.34
N VAL A 157 20.79 -4.82 -3.17
CA VAL A 157 20.95 -6.17 -3.71
C VAL A 157 21.15 -6.04 -5.20
N GLN A 158 22.33 -6.38 -5.71
CA GLN A 158 22.71 -6.24 -7.11
C GLN A 158 22.52 -4.81 -7.66
N GLY A 159 22.79 -3.80 -6.81
CA GLY A 159 22.62 -2.41 -7.16
C GLY A 159 21.17 -1.91 -7.19
N LEU A 160 20.23 -2.70 -6.67
CA LEU A 160 18.84 -2.30 -6.44
C LEU A 160 18.65 -2.00 -4.97
N PRO A 161 18.16 -0.81 -4.59
CA PRO A 161 18.03 -0.42 -3.20
C PRO A 161 16.99 -1.28 -2.47
N VAL A 162 17.29 -1.59 -1.20
CA VAL A 162 16.37 -2.27 -0.29
C VAL A 162 16.16 -1.42 0.95
N GLY A 163 14.96 -1.48 1.52
CA GLY A 163 14.55 -0.73 2.69
C GLY A 163 14.35 -1.59 3.93
N LEU A 164 14.47 -0.97 5.09
CA LEU A 164 14.04 -1.48 6.38
C LEU A 164 12.74 -0.78 6.76
N ALA A 165 11.66 -1.54 6.93
CA ALA A 165 10.45 -1.05 7.55
C ALA A 165 10.57 -1.15 9.08
N ILE A 166 10.14 -0.11 9.77
CA ILE A 166 10.01 -0.04 11.23
C ILE A 166 8.58 0.39 11.50
N TRP A 167 7.80 -0.40 12.23
CA TRP A 167 6.41 -0.08 12.55
C TRP A 167 6.10 -0.42 14.00
N GLY A 168 5.01 0.13 14.51
CA GLY A 168 4.64 -0.04 15.90
C GLY A 168 3.15 0.10 16.12
N ARG A 169 2.78 0.22 17.38
CA ARG A 169 1.40 0.40 17.83
C ARG A 169 0.87 1.78 17.45
N ALA A 170 -0.44 1.95 17.55
CA ALA A 170 -1.06 3.26 17.35
C ALA A 170 -0.38 4.36 18.18
N TRP A 171 -0.20 5.53 17.56
CA TRP A 171 0.33 6.75 18.22
C TRP A 171 1.78 6.65 18.71
N THR A 172 2.59 5.77 18.11
CA THR A 172 4.01 5.62 18.44
C THR A 172 4.97 6.31 17.46
N GLU A 173 4.49 7.23 16.63
CA GLU A 173 5.26 7.93 15.59
C GLU A 173 6.56 8.53 16.12
N ALA A 174 6.51 9.22 17.27
CA ALA A 174 7.70 9.82 17.89
C ALA A 174 8.76 8.78 18.28
N THR A 175 8.33 7.60 18.73
CA THR A 175 9.23 6.49 19.05
C THR A 175 9.86 5.92 17.79
N LEU A 176 9.05 5.70 16.73
CA LEU A 176 9.55 5.18 15.46
C LEU A 176 10.54 6.14 14.81
N ILE A 177 10.27 7.45 14.82
CA ILE A 177 11.19 8.46 14.30
C ILE A 177 12.52 8.42 15.05
N ARG A 178 12.51 8.33 16.38
CA ARG A 178 13.73 8.24 17.19
C ARG A 178 14.53 6.98 16.87
N ILE A 179 13.88 5.82 16.72
CA ILE A 179 14.53 4.56 16.36
C ILE A 179 15.09 4.68 14.93
N ALA A 180 14.31 5.17 13.99
CA ALA A 180 14.72 5.35 12.60
C ALA A 180 15.93 6.28 12.47
N SER A 181 15.94 7.42 13.19
CA SER A 181 17.08 8.34 13.21
C SER A 181 18.34 7.67 13.74
N ALA A 182 18.23 6.90 14.82
CA ALA A 182 19.40 6.18 15.37
C ALA A 182 19.93 5.12 14.40
N VAL A 183 19.05 4.41 13.68
CA VAL A 183 19.44 3.46 12.64
C VAL A 183 20.09 4.15 11.46
N GLU A 184 19.51 5.26 10.98
CA GLU A 184 20.05 6.05 9.87
C GLU A 184 21.46 6.58 10.19
N ASP A 185 21.66 7.11 11.39
CA ASP A 185 22.97 7.61 11.87
C ASP A 185 24.04 6.50 11.90
N GLN A 186 23.66 5.27 12.29
CA GLN A 186 24.60 4.14 12.35
C GLN A 186 24.93 3.59 10.95
N LEU A 187 23.93 3.53 10.07
CA LEU A 187 24.12 3.01 8.72
C LEU A 187 24.88 4.02 7.84
N ASN A 188 24.62 5.31 8.02
CA ASN A 188 25.14 6.41 7.20
C ASN A 188 25.07 6.11 5.69
N TYR A 189 23.97 5.47 5.26
CA TYR A 189 23.77 4.99 3.91
C TYR A 189 22.68 5.82 3.20
N ARG A 190 23.08 6.52 2.13
CA ARG A 190 22.18 7.29 1.27
C ARG A 190 22.47 6.97 -0.20
N PRO A 191 21.77 6.00 -0.78
CA PRO A 191 21.98 5.64 -2.17
C PRO A 191 21.59 6.79 -3.09
N MET A 192 22.45 7.08 -4.08
CA MET A 192 22.14 8.01 -5.15
C MET A 192 21.60 7.23 -6.35
N PRO A 193 20.45 7.63 -6.94
CA PRO A 193 19.91 6.98 -8.13
C PRO A 193 20.92 6.98 -9.26
N SER A 194 21.17 5.82 -9.86
CA SER A 194 22.08 5.69 -11.02
C SER A 194 21.37 5.77 -12.36
N TYR A 195 20.02 5.74 -12.38
CA TYR A 195 19.18 5.81 -13.60
C TYR A 195 19.66 4.88 -14.71
N ARG A 196 19.87 3.61 -14.39
CA ARG A 196 20.36 2.61 -15.35
C ARG A 196 19.35 2.42 -16.48
N GLU A 197 19.83 2.33 -17.71
CA GLU A 197 18.98 2.08 -18.89
C GLU A 197 18.36 0.68 -18.89
N SER A 198 19.01 -0.28 -18.23
CA SER A 198 18.51 -1.64 -18.06
C SER A 198 18.98 -2.25 -16.76
N VAL A 199 18.24 -3.23 -16.25
CA VAL A 199 18.72 -4.13 -15.19
C VAL A 199 19.74 -5.04 -15.84
N GLY A 200 21.04 -4.82 -15.58
CA GLY A 200 22.10 -5.69 -16.07
C GLY A 200 21.82 -7.12 -15.60
N LEU A 201 21.49 -7.99 -16.53
CA LEU A 201 21.48 -9.42 -16.29
C LEU A 201 22.92 -9.84 -15.98
N PHE A 202 23.11 -10.34 -14.80
CA PHE A 202 24.29 -11.01 -14.26
C PHE A 202 25.46 -11.22 -15.23
N THR A 203 26.53 -10.44 -15.11
CA THR A 203 27.86 -10.82 -15.56
C THR A 203 28.71 -11.29 -14.39
#